data_be4f321d78dbdc1b0b5dd79aa8119e76
#
_entry.id   be4f321d78dbdc1b0b5dd79aa8119e76
#
_cell.length_a   1.000
_cell.length_b   1.000
_cell.length_c   1.000
_cell.angle_alpha   90.00
_cell.angle_beta   90.00
_cell.angle_gamma   90.00
#
_symmetry.space_group_name_H-M   'P 1'
#
loop_
_entity.id
_entity.type
_entity.pdbx_description
1 polymer ?
#
loop_
_entity_poly.entity_id
_entity_poly.type
_entity_poly.pdbx_seq_one_letter_code
_entity_poly.pdbx_strand_id
1 'polypeptide(L)'
;MNRGKSKMIFIIVISLLLVISGVGIYQHFTGDSKVTQERSTASSSMTPDSSEVASETTDEKNYRMAKLKLEHPYTEADETSQTAVKEAFNTAISAIQEAKQVPNVTGTFENHLMMSSEAMVQTFAMALLINQYAYQESQLEVTPAENDDVVQFLVVLTKENEDNCYFTGNFNTTVNQIQLKAYVGGNIGATFG
;
A
#
# COMPACT_ATOMS: atom_id res chain seq x y z
N MET A 1 7.94 21.88 -44.52
CA MET A 1 8.49 20.59 -44.93
C MET A 1 9.41 20.06 -43.80
N ASN A 2 8.87 19.45 -42.70
CA ASN A 2 9.70 18.87 -41.64
C ASN A 2 8.95 17.85 -40.75
N ARG A 3 7.77 17.33 -41.17
CA ARG A 3 6.98 16.35 -40.38
C ARG A 3 7.56 14.92 -40.40
N GLY A 4 8.45 14.60 -41.36
CA GLY A 4 9.04 13.23 -41.44
C GLY A 4 10.18 13.00 -40.46
N LYS A 5 11.02 13.99 -40.21
CA LYS A 5 12.20 13.87 -39.33
C LYS A 5 11.82 13.74 -37.85
N SER A 6 10.75 14.43 -37.41
CA SER A 6 10.28 14.33 -36.02
C SER A 6 9.73 12.97 -35.68
N LYS A 7 8.99 12.31 -36.57
CA LYS A 7 8.47 10.96 -36.37
C LYS A 7 9.58 9.90 -36.29
N MET A 8 10.63 10.07 -37.09
CA MET A 8 11.76 9.14 -37.10
C MET A 8 12.58 9.21 -35.80
N ILE A 9 12.80 10.43 -35.27
CA ILE A 9 13.48 10.64 -33.99
C ILE A 9 12.67 10.02 -32.84
N PHE A 10 11.34 10.16 -32.85
CA PHE A 10 10.45 9.61 -31.82
C PHE A 10 10.48 8.08 -31.77
N ILE A 11 10.50 7.43 -32.93
CA ILE A 11 10.61 5.96 -33.02
C ILE A 11 11.96 5.47 -32.49
N ILE A 12 13.06 6.16 -32.81
CA ILE A 12 14.40 5.79 -32.32
C ILE A 12 14.48 5.92 -30.79
N VAL A 13 13.92 6.97 -30.20
CA VAL A 13 13.92 7.18 -28.73
C VAL A 13 13.10 6.09 -28.02
N ILE A 14 11.94 5.72 -28.55
CA ILE A 14 11.11 4.66 -27.97
C ILE A 14 11.83 3.29 -28.07
N SER A 15 12.47 3.01 -29.20
CA SER A 15 13.22 1.76 -29.36
C SER A 15 14.42 1.67 -28.41
N LEU A 16 15.11 2.78 -28.15
CA LEU A 16 16.22 2.85 -27.19
C LEU A 16 15.77 2.62 -25.76
N LEU A 17 14.62 3.21 -25.36
CA LEU A 17 14.03 3.00 -24.03
C LEU A 17 13.61 1.54 -23.78
N LEU A 18 13.07 0.86 -24.78
CA LEU A 18 12.70 -0.55 -24.68
C LEU A 18 13.93 -1.47 -24.52
N VAL A 19 15.05 -1.16 -25.13
CA VAL A 19 16.29 -1.95 -25.00
C VAL A 19 16.88 -1.78 -23.60
N ILE A 20 16.86 -0.56 -23.03
CA ILE A 20 17.40 -0.30 -21.69
C ILE A 20 16.56 -0.99 -20.61
N SER A 21 15.24 -1.00 -20.74
CA SER A 21 14.35 -1.71 -19.80
C SER A 21 14.46 -3.22 -19.89
N GLY A 22 14.71 -3.78 -21.08
CA GLY A 22 14.91 -5.22 -21.28
C GLY A 22 16.19 -5.77 -20.65
N VAL A 23 17.30 -5.02 -20.69
CA VAL A 23 18.57 -5.43 -20.10
C VAL A 23 18.53 -5.41 -18.56
N GLY A 24 17.82 -4.46 -17.95
CA GLY A 24 17.64 -4.40 -16.50
C GLY A 24 16.91 -5.61 -15.91
N ILE A 25 15.91 -6.12 -16.61
CA ILE A 25 15.16 -7.32 -16.18
C ILE A 25 15.97 -8.60 -16.32
N TYR A 26 16.81 -8.70 -17.36
CA TYR A 26 17.61 -9.90 -17.60
C TYR A 26 18.72 -10.11 -16.56
N GLN A 27 19.31 -9.02 -16.04
CA GLN A 27 20.35 -9.11 -15.02
C GLN A 27 19.81 -9.49 -13.63
N HIS A 28 18.53 -9.25 -13.36
CA HIS A 28 17.92 -9.60 -12.08
C HIS A 28 17.55 -11.11 -11.99
N PHE A 29 17.44 -11.81 -13.11
CA PHE A 29 17.03 -13.23 -13.16
C PHE A 29 18.19 -14.23 -13.28
N THR A 30 19.42 -13.80 -13.54
CA THR A 30 20.58 -14.69 -13.74
C THR A 30 21.62 -14.62 -12.62
N GLY A 31 21.23 -14.27 -11.40
CA GLY A 31 22.06 -14.34 -10.20
C GLY A 31 22.32 -15.77 -9.78
N ASP A 32 23.44 -16.30 -10.23
CA ASP A 32 23.88 -17.67 -10.11
C ASP A 32 24.24 -18.06 -8.65
N SER A 33 23.61 -19.11 -8.16
CA SER A 33 23.91 -19.71 -6.87
C SER A 33 25.13 -20.65 -7.01
N LYS A 34 26.31 -20.21 -6.65
CA LYS A 34 27.46 -21.09 -6.41
C LYS A 34 27.49 -21.55 -4.95
N VAL A 35 27.06 -22.76 -4.75
CA VAL A 35 27.33 -23.54 -3.54
C VAL A 35 28.76 -24.01 -3.60
N THR A 36 29.62 -23.54 -2.71
CA THR A 36 30.93 -24.17 -2.45
C THR A 36 30.86 -24.83 -1.08
N GLN A 37 30.93 -26.15 -1.13
CA GLN A 37 30.97 -27.04 0.02
C GLN A 37 32.45 -27.20 0.42
N GLU A 38 32.84 -26.64 1.56
CA GLU A 38 34.07 -27.07 2.24
C GLU A 38 33.79 -27.58 3.64
N ARG A 39 34.14 -28.82 3.82
CA ARG A 39 34.07 -29.63 5.02
C ARG A 39 35.33 -29.38 5.84
N SER A 40 35.18 -28.88 7.07
CA SER A 40 36.19 -29.06 8.09
C SER A 40 35.59 -29.23 9.47
N THR A 41 35.95 -30.33 10.07
CA THR A 41 35.57 -30.81 11.41
C THR A 41 36.36 -30.06 12.47
N ALA A 42 35.68 -29.43 13.45
CA ALA A 42 36.20 -29.27 14.81
C ALA A 42 35.04 -29.15 15.80
N SER A 43 34.96 -30.09 16.68
CA SER A 43 34.09 -30.17 17.82
C SER A 43 34.36 -29.06 18.83
N SER A 44 33.38 -28.28 19.20
CA SER A 44 33.37 -27.58 20.49
C SER A 44 31.89 -27.38 20.91
N SER A 45 31.55 -28.04 22.01
CA SER A 45 30.27 -27.97 22.67
C SER A 45 30.05 -26.57 23.27
N MET A 46 29.19 -25.78 22.65
CA MET A 46 28.53 -24.65 23.29
C MET A 46 27.04 -24.87 23.16
N THR A 47 26.37 -24.99 24.29
CA THR A 47 24.91 -24.97 24.45
C THR A 47 24.39 -23.71 23.79
N PRO A 48 23.48 -23.78 22.82
CA PRO A 48 22.77 -22.57 22.35
C PRO A 48 21.80 -22.21 23.45
N ASP A 49 22.01 -21.05 24.03
CA ASP A 49 20.99 -20.32 24.76
C ASP A 49 19.81 -20.12 23.80
N SER A 50 18.73 -20.86 24.05
CA SER A 50 17.50 -20.80 23.27
C SER A 50 16.79 -19.50 23.67
N SER A 51 17.25 -18.37 23.12
CA SER A 51 16.40 -17.20 23.02
C SER A 51 15.28 -17.56 22.05
N GLU A 52 14.10 -17.87 22.58
CA GLU A 52 12.85 -17.93 21.81
C GLU A 52 12.72 -16.63 21.04
N VAL A 53 13.08 -16.67 19.77
CA VAL A 53 12.68 -15.62 18.82
C VAL A 53 11.17 -15.79 18.70
N ALA A 54 10.41 -14.96 19.39
CA ALA A 54 8.97 -14.89 19.26
C ALA A 54 8.64 -14.81 17.78
N SER A 55 7.92 -15.79 17.26
CA SER A 55 7.55 -15.81 15.84
C SER A 55 6.59 -14.65 15.59
N GLU A 56 6.92 -13.77 14.63
CA GLU A 56 6.07 -12.67 14.20
C GLU A 56 4.67 -13.18 13.85
N THR A 57 3.63 -12.59 14.39
CA THR A 57 2.24 -12.93 14.06
C THR A 57 1.90 -12.52 12.62
N THR A 58 0.85 -13.10 12.05
CA THR A 58 0.36 -12.72 10.71
C THR A 58 0.00 -11.23 10.67
N ASP A 59 -0.61 -10.72 11.72
CA ASP A 59 -1.02 -9.31 11.81
C ASP A 59 0.17 -8.36 11.88
N GLU A 60 1.18 -8.66 12.70
CA GLU A 60 2.43 -7.88 12.75
C GLU A 60 3.14 -7.85 11.39
N LYS A 61 3.16 -8.99 10.68
CA LYS A 61 3.70 -9.07 9.32
C LYS A 61 2.90 -8.20 8.35
N ASN A 62 1.57 -8.26 8.40
CA ASN A 62 0.68 -7.48 7.53
C ASN A 62 0.86 -5.97 7.79
N TYR A 63 0.90 -5.56 9.06
CA TYR A 63 1.19 -4.17 9.44
C TYR A 63 2.54 -3.70 8.89
N ARG A 64 3.58 -4.46 9.11
CA ARG A 64 4.92 -4.13 8.59
C ARG A 64 4.93 -4.03 7.06
N MET A 65 4.26 -4.95 6.36
CA MET A 65 4.15 -4.92 4.90
C MET A 65 3.38 -3.69 4.39
N ALA A 66 2.33 -3.27 5.10
CA ALA A 66 1.59 -2.05 4.78
C ALA A 66 2.45 -0.82 5.03
N LYS A 67 3.16 -0.77 6.15
CA LYS A 67 4.03 0.35 6.52
C LYS A 67 5.18 0.56 5.53
N LEU A 68 5.74 -0.51 4.98
CA LEU A 68 6.78 -0.45 3.95
C LEU A 68 6.30 0.09 2.59
N LYS A 69 5.01 0.37 2.42
CA LYS A 69 4.46 1.03 1.22
C LYS A 69 4.47 2.56 1.33
N LEU A 70 4.78 3.10 2.51
CA LEU A 70 4.93 4.53 2.77
C LEU A 70 6.37 4.96 2.47
N GLU A 71 6.55 6.19 1.99
CA GLU A 71 7.87 6.76 1.66
C GLU A 71 8.69 7.04 2.93
N HIS A 72 8.02 7.56 3.97
CA HIS A 72 8.63 7.89 5.26
C HIS A 72 7.90 7.21 6.42
N PRO A 73 7.92 5.85 6.51
CA PRO A 73 7.05 5.07 7.39
C PRO A 73 7.22 5.32 8.90
N TYR A 74 8.30 5.99 9.31
CA TYR A 74 8.63 6.24 10.72
C TYR A 74 8.67 7.72 11.08
N THR A 75 8.18 8.58 10.18
CA THR A 75 8.08 10.03 10.37
C THR A 75 6.61 10.41 10.43
N GLU A 76 6.20 11.12 11.46
CA GLU A 76 4.83 11.62 11.55
C GLU A 76 4.69 12.92 10.76
N ALA A 77 3.55 13.10 10.09
CA ALA A 77 3.18 14.36 9.48
C ALA A 77 2.80 15.39 10.57
N ASP A 78 2.73 16.66 10.19
CA ASP A 78 2.27 17.72 11.10
C ASP A 78 0.82 17.52 11.56
N GLU A 79 0.45 18.11 12.68
CA GLU A 79 -0.86 17.94 13.33
C GLU A 79 -2.02 18.42 12.44
N THR A 80 -1.79 19.44 11.62
CA THR A 80 -2.81 19.95 10.67
C THR A 80 -3.13 18.91 9.61
N SER A 81 -2.11 18.31 9.03
CA SER A 81 -2.25 17.23 8.04
C SER A 81 -2.90 15.98 8.65
N GLN A 82 -2.50 15.59 9.86
CA GLN A 82 -3.12 14.46 10.57
C GLN A 82 -4.62 14.70 10.79
N THR A 83 -4.99 15.89 11.24
CA THR A 83 -6.39 16.29 11.48
C THR A 83 -7.19 16.26 10.17
N ALA A 84 -6.66 16.82 9.09
CA ALA A 84 -7.33 16.85 7.78
C ALA A 84 -7.58 15.45 7.23
N VAL A 85 -6.60 14.54 7.31
CA VAL A 85 -6.76 13.14 6.89
C VAL A 85 -7.83 12.44 7.73
N LYS A 86 -7.82 12.61 9.04
CA LYS A 86 -8.79 12.03 9.97
C LYS A 86 -10.22 12.49 9.64
N GLU A 87 -10.44 13.79 9.46
CA GLU A 87 -11.74 14.34 9.09
C GLU A 87 -12.24 13.82 7.73
N ALA A 88 -11.33 13.72 6.75
CA ALA A 88 -11.66 13.17 5.44
C ALA A 88 -12.08 11.69 5.54
N PHE A 89 -11.39 10.86 6.32
CA PHE A 89 -11.78 9.46 6.52
C PHE A 89 -13.09 9.34 7.28
N ASN A 90 -13.32 10.13 8.33
CA ASN A 90 -14.60 10.12 9.06
C ASN A 90 -15.76 10.47 8.14
N THR A 91 -15.59 11.47 7.27
CA THR A 91 -16.58 11.86 6.27
C THR A 91 -16.82 10.74 5.24
N ALA A 92 -15.76 10.18 4.68
CA ALA A 92 -15.84 9.12 3.69
C ALA A 92 -16.51 7.85 4.26
N ILE A 93 -16.15 7.44 5.48
CA ILE A 93 -16.72 6.25 6.14
C ILE A 93 -18.20 6.46 6.46
N SER A 94 -18.58 7.64 6.93
CA SER A 94 -19.99 7.98 7.16
C SER A 94 -20.81 7.88 5.87
N ALA A 95 -20.29 8.41 4.77
CA ALA A 95 -20.94 8.31 3.46
C ALA A 95 -21.05 6.85 2.97
N ILE A 96 -20.03 5.99 3.21
CA ILE A 96 -20.12 4.54 2.93
C ILE A 96 -21.26 3.90 3.70
N GLN A 97 -21.31 4.16 5.00
CA GLN A 97 -22.34 3.57 5.87
C GLN A 97 -23.76 4.01 5.47
N GLU A 98 -23.92 5.26 5.04
CA GLU A 98 -25.19 5.79 4.52
C GLU A 98 -25.61 5.15 3.19
N ALA A 99 -24.66 4.82 2.31
CA ALA A 99 -24.93 4.19 1.02
C ALA A 99 -25.50 2.75 1.18
N LYS A 100 -25.20 2.06 2.28
CA LYS A 100 -25.69 0.71 2.66
C LYS A 100 -25.35 -0.42 1.71
N GLN A 101 -24.97 -0.15 0.47
CA GLN A 101 -24.66 -1.15 -0.55
C GLN A 101 -23.40 -0.73 -1.35
N VAL A 102 -22.50 -1.68 -1.59
CA VAL A 102 -21.24 -1.45 -2.30
C VAL A 102 -21.41 -0.82 -3.69
N PRO A 103 -22.39 -1.24 -4.55
CA PRO A 103 -22.57 -0.62 -5.86
C PRO A 103 -22.93 0.87 -5.82
N ASN A 104 -23.52 1.35 -4.70
CA ASN A 104 -23.95 2.74 -4.57
C ASN A 104 -22.82 3.66 -4.09
N VAL A 105 -21.67 3.10 -3.75
CA VAL A 105 -20.58 3.79 -3.10
C VAL A 105 -19.79 4.67 -4.08
N THR A 106 -19.59 4.23 -5.31
CA THR A 106 -18.73 4.92 -6.29
C THR A 106 -19.17 6.37 -6.53
N GLY A 107 -20.46 6.62 -6.76
CA GLY A 107 -20.98 7.99 -6.95
C GLY A 107 -20.92 8.86 -5.69
N THR A 108 -20.96 8.25 -4.51
CA THR A 108 -20.92 8.95 -3.21
C THR A 108 -19.49 9.42 -2.87
N PHE A 109 -18.45 8.76 -3.42
CA PHE A 109 -17.06 9.04 -3.10
C PHE A 109 -16.32 9.97 -4.06
N GLU A 110 -16.88 10.29 -5.21
CA GLU A 110 -16.23 11.20 -6.17
C GLU A 110 -15.79 12.52 -5.53
N ASN A 111 -16.49 12.96 -4.48
CA ASN A 111 -16.17 14.17 -3.73
C ASN A 111 -15.10 13.99 -2.63
N HIS A 112 -14.80 12.75 -2.22
CA HIS A 112 -13.89 12.45 -1.10
C HIS A 112 -12.69 11.61 -1.50
N LEU A 113 -12.77 10.91 -2.64
CA LEU A 113 -11.69 10.06 -3.14
C LEU A 113 -11.16 10.64 -4.45
N MET A 114 -9.88 10.99 -4.46
CA MET A 114 -9.15 11.37 -5.65
C MET A 114 -8.77 10.10 -6.41
N MET A 115 -8.92 10.08 -7.75
CA MET A 115 -8.29 9.13 -8.68
C MET A 115 -8.06 7.67 -8.21
N SER A 116 -8.74 7.21 -7.17
CA SER A 116 -8.69 5.82 -6.77
C SER A 116 -9.37 4.95 -7.83
N SER A 117 -8.81 3.76 -8.09
CA SER A 117 -9.53 2.83 -8.95
C SER A 117 -10.86 2.43 -8.30
N GLU A 118 -11.89 2.25 -9.11
CA GLU A 118 -13.19 1.79 -8.63
C GLU A 118 -13.07 0.51 -7.80
N ALA A 119 -12.21 -0.42 -8.22
CA ALA A 119 -11.94 -1.66 -7.49
C ALA A 119 -11.41 -1.40 -6.07
N MET A 120 -10.53 -0.42 -5.86
CA MET A 120 -10.01 -0.11 -4.52
C MET A 120 -11.07 0.52 -3.62
N VAL A 121 -11.90 1.40 -4.18
CA VAL A 121 -13.05 2.00 -3.45
C VAL A 121 -14.04 0.92 -3.06
N GLN A 122 -14.38 0.02 -3.97
CA GLN A 122 -15.28 -1.11 -3.70
C GLN A 122 -14.69 -2.04 -2.64
N THR A 123 -13.37 -2.34 -2.69
CA THR A 123 -12.70 -3.17 -1.69
C THR A 123 -12.81 -2.55 -0.30
N PHE A 124 -12.56 -1.25 -0.17
CA PHE A 124 -12.69 -0.53 1.10
C PHE A 124 -14.14 -0.55 1.62
N ALA A 125 -15.11 -0.29 0.75
CA ALA A 125 -16.52 -0.37 1.09
C ALA A 125 -16.99 -1.78 1.46
N MET A 126 -16.48 -2.83 0.77
CA MET A 126 -16.73 -4.22 1.14
C MET A 126 -16.21 -4.57 2.52
N ALA A 127 -15.00 -4.10 2.86
CA ALA A 127 -14.45 -4.29 4.20
C ALA A 127 -15.41 -3.77 5.27
N LEU A 128 -15.96 -2.57 5.08
CA LEU A 128 -16.84 -1.92 6.05
C LEU A 128 -18.29 -2.49 6.04
N LEU A 129 -18.92 -2.61 4.86
CA LEU A 129 -20.34 -2.93 4.74
C LEU A 129 -20.65 -4.43 4.76
N ILE A 130 -19.81 -5.24 4.12
CA ILE A 130 -20.05 -6.67 3.97
C ILE A 130 -19.28 -7.45 5.04
N ASN A 131 -18.01 -7.19 5.17
CA ASN A 131 -17.15 -7.94 6.09
C ASN A 131 -17.19 -7.39 7.51
N GLN A 132 -17.84 -6.23 7.72
CA GLN A 132 -18.07 -5.63 9.04
C GLN A 132 -16.79 -5.30 9.81
N TYR A 133 -15.73 -4.93 9.09
CA TYR A 133 -14.56 -4.34 9.72
C TYR A 133 -14.89 -2.95 10.27
N ALA A 134 -14.32 -2.61 11.41
CA ALA A 134 -14.47 -1.32 12.06
C ALA A 134 -13.22 -0.46 11.85
N TYR A 135 -13.40 0.78 11.44
CA TYR A 135 -12.31 1.76 11.35
C TYR A 135 -11.78 2.11 12.73
N GLN A 136 -10.46 2.07 12.87
CA GLN A 136 -9.75 2.43 14.10
C GLN A 136 -9.10 3.81 13.93
N GLU A 137 -9.84 4.86 14.22
CA GLU A 137 -9.37 6.24 14.11
C GLU A 137 -8.09 6.51 14.93
N SER A 138 -7.99 5.91 16.11
CA SER A 138 -6.82 6.05 17.00
C SER A 138 -5.56 5.36 16.47
N GLN A 139 -5.68 4.52 15.45
CA GLN A 139 -4.57 3.81 14.80
C GLN A 139 -4.29 4.35 13.39
N LEU A 140 -4.91 5.48 13.01
CA LEU A 140 -4.57 6.16 11.77
C LEU A 140 -3.15 6.73 11.88
N GLU A 141 -2.29 6.34 10.95
CA GLU A 141 -0.96 6.91 10.81
C GLU A 141 -0.93 7.83 9.59
N VAL A 142 -0.32 9.00 9.73
CA VAL A 142 -0.11 9.96 8.65
C VAL A 142 1.36 10.33 8.60
N THR A 143 1.96 10.18 7.42
CA THR A 143 3.40 10.41 7.20
C THR A 143 3.60 11.43 6.08
N PRO A 144 4.70 12.20 6.09
CA PRO A 144 5.02 13.07 4.97
C PRO A 144 5.32 12.26 3.69
N ALA A 145 5.12 12.87 2.53
CA ALA A 145 5.55 12.38 1.24
C ALA A 145 6.66 13.28 0.67
N GLU A 146 7.30 12.86 -0.43
CA GLU A 146 8.29 13.70 -1.12
C GLU A 146 7.68 14.98 -1.71
N ASN A 147 6.37 14.98 -1.99
CA ASN A 147 5.63 16.13 -2.50
C ASN A 147 4.95 16.87 -1.34
N ASP A 148 5.25 18.14 -1.16
CA ASP A 148 4.75 19.01 -0.10
C ASP A 148 3.20 19.15 -0.06
N ASP A 149 2.52 18.98 -1.20
CA ASP A 149 1.05 19.01 -1.30
C ASP A 149 0.39 17.68 -0.93
N VAL A 150 1.18 16.66 -0.56
CA VAL A 150 0.71 15.30 -0.32
C VAL A 150 1.24 14.78 1.00
N VAL A 151 0.37 14.12 1.76
CA VAL A 151 0.79 13.24 2.85
C VAL A 151 0.33 11.82 2.55
N GLN A 152 0.97 10.84 3.16
CA GLN A 152 0.59 9.45 3.04
C GLN A 152 -0.10 8.98 4.31
N PHE A 153 -0.93 7.96 4.19
CA PHE A 153 -1.64 7.40 5.33
C PHE A 153 -1.61 5.88 5.36
N LEU A 154 -1.74 5.35 6.57
CA LEU A 154 -2.06 3.96 6.85
C LEU A 154 -3.32 3.92 7.73
N VAL A 155 -4.40 3.38 7.19
CA VAL A 155 -5.67 3.18 7.87
C VAL A 155 -5.78 1.74 8.33
N VAL A 156 -6.21 1.54 9.58
CA VAL A 156 -6.42 0.23 10.18
C VAL A 156 -7.92 -0.04 10.30
N LEU A 157 -8.35 -1.15 9.74
CA LEU A 157 -9.67 -1.70 9.93
C LEU A 157 -9.55 -3.00 10.72
N THR A 158 -10.31 -3.14 11.80
CA THR A 158 -10.27 -4.29 12.70
C THR A 158 -11.58 -5.05 12.70
N LYS A 159 -11.50 -6.36 12.94
CA LYS A 159 -12.64 -7.22 13.17
C LYS A 159 -12.30 -8.25 14.23
N GLU A 160 -13.26 -8.57 15.09
CA GLU A 160 -13.06 -9.53 16.17
C GLU A 160 -12.70 -10.91 15.61
N ASN A 161 -11.63 -11.53 16.14
CA ASN A 161 -11.09 -12.83 15.75
C ASN A 161 -10.65 -12.97 14.28
N GLU A 162 -10.37 -11.86 13.61
CA GLU A 162 -9.83 -11.84 12.24
C GLU A 162 -8.55 -10.98 12.21
N ASP A 163 -7.66 -11.24 11.26
CA ASP A 163 -6.51 -10.38 11.00
C ASP A 163 -6.98 -8.98 10.59
N ASN A 164 -6.27 -7.95 11.04
CA ASN A 164 -6.55 -6.57 10.65
C ASN A 164 -6.35 -6.36 9.16
N CYS A 165 -7.07 -5.39 8.61
CA CYS A 165 -6.90 -4.93 7.24
C CYS A 165 -6.31 -3.53 7.22
N TYR A 166 -5.22 -3.35 6.49
CA TYR A 166 -4.44 -2.13 6.39
C TYR A 166 -4.58 -1.53 5.01
N PHE A 167 -5.13 -0.32 4.91
CA PHE A 167 -5.17 0.44 3.67
C PHE A 167 -4.13 1.54 3.69
N THR A 168 -3.40 1.69 2.58
CA THR A 168 -2.42 2.77 2.41
C THR A 168 -2.74 3.59 1.17
N GLY A 169 -2.32 4.85 1.20
CA GLY A 169 -2.53 5.75 0.08
C GLY A 169 -2.00 7.15 0.33
N ASN A 170 -2.46 8.05 -0.48
CA ASN A 170 -2.11 9.46 -0.44
C ASN A 170 -3.33 10.32 -0.07
N PHE A 171 -3.07 11.42 0.60
CA PHE A 171 -4.03 12.50 0.80
C PHE A 171 -3.45 13.79 0.26
N ASN A 172 -4.16 14.43 -0.67
CA ASN A 172 -3.77 15.73 -1.18
C ASN A 172 -4.32 16.83 -0.26
N THR A 173 -3.43 17.55 0.40
CA THR A 173 -3.77 18.57 1.39
C THR A 173 -4.38 19.83 0.77
N THR A 174 -4.12 20.10 -0.51
CA THR A 174 -4.64 21.27 -1.24
C THR A 174 -6.11 21.12 -1.60
N VAL A 175 -6.54 19.92 -2.00
CA VAL A 175 -7.91 19.63 -2.43
C VAL A 175 -8.70 18.75 -1.46
N ASN A 176 -8.07 18.35 -0.35
CA ASN A 176 -8.64 17.51 0.71
C ASN A 176 -9.23 16.20 0.18
N GLN A 177 -8.47 15.47 -0.66
CA GLN A 177 -8.93 14.23 -1.27
C GLN A 177 -8.05 13.04 -0.92
N ILE A 178 -8.70 11.92 -0.63
CA ILE A 178 -8.08 10.62 -0.36
C ILE A 178 -7.85 9.88 -1.67
N GLN A 179 -6.67 9.26 -1.81
CA GLN A 179 -6.37 8.29 -2.85
C GLN A 179 -5.92 6.98 -2.21
N LEU A 180 -6.79 5.97 -2.21
CA LEU A 180 -6.42 4.61 -1.81
C LEU A 180 -5.53 3.98 -2.87
N LYS A 181 -4.37 3.43 -2.48
CA LYS A 181 -3.37 2.83 -3.39
C LYS A 181 -3.21 1.33 -3.22
N ALA A 182 -3.24 0.85 -2.00
CA ALA A 182 -3.04 -0.56 -1.71
C ALA A 182 -3.72 -0.98 -0.40
N TYR A 183 -3.92 -2.29 -0.24
CA TYR A 183 -4.29 -2.88 1.05
C TYR A 183 -3.48 -4.14 1.32
N VAL A 184 -3.40 -4.53 2.59
CA VAL A 184 -2.70 -5.72 3.09
C VAL A 184 -3.52 -6.31 4.24
N GLY A 185 -3.54 -7.63 4.34
CA GLY A 185 -4.25 -8.33 5.42
C GLY A 185 -5.76 -8.35 5.24
N GLY A 186 -6.45 -8.83 6.26
CA GLY A 186 -7.88 -9.01 6.26
C GLY A 186 -8.37 -10.10 5.29
N ASN A 187 -9.58 -10.58 5.54
CA ASN A 187 -10.26 -11.51 4.63
C ASN A 187 -11.42 -10.76 3.93
N ILE A 188 -11.07 -9.85 3.01
CA ILE A 188 -12.07 -9.03 2.29
C ILE A 188 -12.67 -9.79 1.10
N GLY A 189 -12.44 -11.10 1.01
CA GLY A 189 -12.99 -11.98 -0.01
C GLY A 189 -12.39 -11.74 -1.41
N ALA A 190 -11.78 -12.76 -1.95
CA ALA A 190 -11.41 -12.84 -3.37
C ALA A 190 -12.69 -13.00 -4.22
N THR A 191 -13.53 -11.96 -4.28
CA THR A 191 -14.81 -12.03 -5.01
C THR A 191 -14.73 -11.36 -6.38
N PHE A 192 -13.52 -11.06 -6.84
CA PHE A 192 -13.27 -10.59 -8.20
C PHE A 192 -12.23 -11.51 -8.86
N GLY A 193 -12.69 -12.71 -9.24
CA GLY A 193 -12.05 -13.56 -10.21
C GLY A 193 -12.78 -13.44 -11.53
#